data_cc6a7426be772eb6b28af43d8f3513bf
#
_entry.id   cc6a7426be772eb6b28af43d8f3513bf
#
_cell.length_a   1.000
_cell.length_b   1.000
_cell.length_c   1.000
_cell.angle_alpha   90.00
_cell.angle_beta   90.00
_cell.angle_gamma   90.00
#
_symmetry.space_group_name_H-M   'P 1'
#
loop_
_entity.id
_entity.type
_entity.pdbx_description
1 polymer ?
#
loop_
_entity_poly.entity_id
_entity_poly.type
_entity_poly.pdbx_seq_one_letter_code
_entity_poly.pdbx_strand_id
1 'polypeptide(L)'
;MNVNNLMAELERKHPGENEYLQAVREVLESIEEVYNQHPEFEKAKIVERLVEPDRIFTFRVTWVDDKGEVQTNLGYRVQFNSAIGPYKGGLRFHKAVNPSMLKFLGFEQTFKNALTTLPMGGAKGGSDFDPTGKSNAEIMRFCQAFMLELWHNIGVDTDVPAGDVGVGGREIGFLNGMYQKLARKYHTGVLTGKGETWGGSILRPEATGFGALYFVQHMLHLAGKKLEGAKIAISGFGNVAWGASKKA
;
A
#
# COMPACT_ATOMS: atom_id res chain seq x y z
N MET A 1 23.89 14.63 -0.68
CA MET A 1 22.74 14.57 -1.63
C MET A 1 22.30 15.99 -1.98
N ASN A 2 21.92 16.25 -3.22
CA ASN A 2 21.24 17.49 -3.63
C ASN A 2 19.88 17.08 -4.21
N VAL A 3 18.82 17.39 -3.49
CA VAL A 3 17.45 16.96 -3.84
C VAL A 3 17.03 17.50 -5.22
N ASN A 4 17.34 18.76 -5.53
CA ASN A 4 16.93 19.33 -6.83
C ASN A 4 17.58 18.63 -8.03
N ASN A 5 18.86 18.27 -7.93
CA ASN A 5 19.56 17.56 -9.00
C ASN A 5 18.98 16.16 -9.19
N LEU A 6 18.71 15.44 -8.11
CA LEU A 6 18.12 14.11 -8.17
C LEU A 6 16.69 14.16 -8.72
N MET A 7 15.89 15.13 -8.28
CA MET A 7 14.53 15.30 -8.80
C MET A 7 14.51 15.62 -10.30
N ALA A 8 15.42 16.47 -10.78
CA ALA A 8 15.52 16.76 -12.22
C ALA A 8 15.86 15.49 -13.05
N GLU A 9 16.65 14.57 -12.50
CA GLU A 9 16.92 13.28 -13.13
C GLU A 9 15.68 12.37 -13.11
N LEU A 10 14.98 12.29 -11.98
CA LEU A 10 13.77 11.47 -11.84
C LEU A 10 12.62 11.96 -12.72
N GLU A 11 12.40 13.27 -12.81
CA GLU A 11 11.40 13.88 -13.69
C GLU A 11 11.64 13.52 -15.17
N ARG A 12 12.91 13.44 -15.58
CA ARG A 12 13.26 13.00 -16.93
C ARG A 12 13.03 11.51 -17.16
N LYS A 13 13.26 10.67 -16.13
CA LYS A 13 13.04 9.21 -16.19
C LYS A 13 11.56 8.82 -16.11
N HIS A 14 10.77 9.58 -15.37
CA HIS A 14 9.39 9.29 -15.03
C HIS A 14 8.44 10.41 -15.48
N PRO A 15 8.39 10.75 -16.77
CA PRO A 15 7.56 11.86 -17.25
C PRO A 15 6.08 11.58 -17.01
N GLY A 16 5.37 12.55 -16.42
CA GLY A 16 3.93 12.46 -16.15
C GLY A 16 3.53 11.69 -14.89
N GLU A 17 4.48 11.17 -14.13
CA GLU A 17 4.21 10.49 -12.86
C GLU A 17 4.19 11.47 -11.68
N ASN A 18 3.29 12.46 -11.72
CA ASN A 18 3.30 13.61 -10.82
C ASN A 18 3.11 13.22 -9.35
N GLU A 19 2.20 12.28 -9.04
CA GLU A 19 1.95 11.84 -7.66
C GLU A 19 3.19 11.16 -7.07
N TYR A 20 3.87 10.35 -7.88
CA TYR A 20 5.09 9.68 -7.46
C TYR A 20 6.24 10.68 -7.25
N LEU A 21 6.47 11.58 -8.18
CA LEU A 21 7.54 12.57 -8.10
C LEU A 21 7.34 13.54 -6.92
N GLN A 22 6.08 13.93 -6.64
CA GLN A 22 5.77 14.75 -5.47
C GLN A 22 6.12 14.02 -4.18
N ALA A 23 5.68 12.79 -4.00
CA ALA A 23 5.95 12.02 -2.79
C ALA A 23 7.46 11.79 -2.57
N VAL A 24 8.20 11.51 -3.64
CA VAL A 24 9.67 11.39 -3.57
C VAL A 24 10.29 12.69 -3.10
N ARG A 25 9.93 13.83 -3.68
CA ARG A 25 10.45 15.14 -3.30
C ARG A 25 10.22 15.42 -1.81
N GLU A 26 9.01 15.27 -1.33
CA GLU A 26 8.64 15.54 0.08
C GLU A 26 9.46 14.69 1.06
N VAL A 27 9.66 13.41 0.77
CA VAL A 27 10.48 12.54 1.62
C VAL A 27 11.95 12.94 1.55
N LEU A 28 12.50 13.17 0.36
CA LEU A 28 13.92 13.51 0.20
C LEU A 28 14.28 14.84 0.88
N GLU A 29 13.41 15.85 0.78
CA GLU A 29 13.59 17.13 1.48
C GLU A 29 13.58 16.94 3.01
N SER A 30 12.77 16.02 3.51
CA SER A 30 12.69 15.75 4.95
C SER A 30 13.92 15.04 5.52
N ILE A 31 14.65 14.27 4.71
CA ILE A 31 15.81 13.48 5.15
C ILE A 31 17.16 14.07 4.70
N GLU A 32 17.17 15.14 3.89
CA GLU A 32 18.38 15.67 3.26
C GLU A 32 19.46 16.03 4.27
N GLU A 33 19.09 16.70 5.36
CA GLU A 33 20.04 17.12 6.41
C GLU A 33 20.73 15.91 7.04
N VAL A 34 19.95 14.92 7.48
CA VAL A 34 20.48 13.71 8.11
C VAL A 34 21.31 12.90 7.12
N TYR A 35 20.84 12.75 5.88
CA TYR A 35 21.55 12.01 4.84
C TYR A 35 22.94 12.61 4.57
N ASN A 36 23.05 13.94 4.54
CA ASN A 36 24.31 14.64 4.26
C ASN A 36 25.34 14.54 5.40
N GLN A 37 24.92 14.11 6.60
CA GLN A 37 25.83 13.79 7.71
C GLN A 37 26.47 12.40 7.56
N HIS A 38 26.02 11.59 6.57
CA HIS A 38 26.40 10.20 6.35
C HIS A 38 26.99 9.99 4.94
N PRO A 39 28.26 10.35 4.67
CA PRO A 39 28.84 10.21 3.34
C PRO A 39 28.89 8.77 2.83
N GLU A 40 28.86 7.78 3.72
CA GLU A 40 28.73 6.36 3.37
C GLU A 40 27.42 6.04 2.66
N PHE A 41 26.33 6.76 2.92
CA PHE A 41 25.04 6.58 2.23
C PHE A 41 25.13 7.02 0.77
N GLU A 42 25.79 8.13 0.50
CA GLU A 42 26.00 8.62 -0.86
C GLU A 42 26.91 7.67 -1.67
N LYS A 43 27.98 7.17 -1.04
CA LYS A 43 28.87 6.18 -1.66
C LYS A 43 28.12 4.89 -2.00
N ALA A 44 27.17 4.46 -1.17
CA ALA A 44 26.34 3.26 -1.38
C ALA A 44 25.14 3.51 -2.30
N LYS A 45 24.93 4.74 -2.81
CA LYS A 45 23.79 5.10 -3.66
C LYS A 45 22.43 4.77 -3.01
N ILE A 46 22.32 5.01 -1.71
CA ILE A 46 21.13 4.58 -0.94
C ILE A 46 19.87 5.26 -1.49
N VAL A 47 19.89 6.56 -1.73
CA VAL A 47 18.70 7.30 -2.18
C VAL A 47 18.33 6.92 -3.61
N GLU A 48 19.30 6.82 -4.52
CA GLU A 48 19.04 6.41 -5.91
C GLU A 48 18.42 5.01 -6.00
N ARG A 49 18.71 4.13 -5.03
CA ARG A 49 18.12 2.79 -4.92
C ARG A 49 16.76 2.82 -4.22
N LEU A 50 16.54 3.74 -3.29
CA LEU A 50 15.29 3.87 -2.56
C LEU A 50 14.17 4.51 -3.39
N VAL A 51 14.52 5.34 -4.37
CA VAL A 51 13.53 6.01 -5.23
C VAL A 51 13.12 5.21 -6.45
N GLU A 52 13.67 4.03 -6.67
CA GLU A 52 13.28 3.17 -7.78
C GLU A 52 12.72 1.85 -7.24
N PRO A 53 11.57 1.40 -7.74
CA PRO A 53 11.02 0.10 -7.32
C PRO A 53 11.87 -1.07 -7.86
N ASP A 54 11.96 -2.14 -7.09
CA ASP A 54 12.63 -3.37 -7.53
C ASP A 54 11.93 -3.97 -8.76
N ARG A 55 10.59 -3.97 -8.81
CA ARG A 55 9.79 -4.55 -9.90
C ARG A 55 8.41 -3.93 -9.98
N ILE A 56 7.89 -3.84 -11.20
CA ILE A 56 6.49 -3.48 -11.46
C ILE A 56 5.89 -4.56 -12.37
N PHE A 57 4.81 -5.18 -11.93
CA PHE A 57 4.00 -6.08 -12.75
C PHE A 57 2.76 -5.33 -13.22
N THR A 58 2.52 -5.36 -14.53
CA THR A 58 1.29 -4.87 -15.14
C THR A 58 0.66 -6.01 -15.91
N PHE A 59 -0.62 -6.28 -15.68
CA PHE A 59 -1.33 -7.39 -16.30
C PHE A 59 -2.77 -7.01 -16.61
N ARG A 60 -3.34 -7.65 -17.64
CA ARG A 60 -4.74 -7.51 -17.99
C ARG A 60 -5.58 -8.48 -17.17
N VAL A 61 -6.65 -7.98 -16.58
CA VAL A 61 -7.65 -8.77 -15.86
C VAL A 61 -8.92 -8.82 -16.70
N THR A 62 -9.27 -10.00 -17.19
CA THR A 62 -10.50 -10.24 -17.99
C THR A 62 -11.51 -11.00 -17.13
N TRP A 63 -12.72 -10.47 -17.02
CA TRP A 63 -13.81 -11.06 -16.21
C TRP A 63 -15.17 -10.85 -16.87
N VAL A 64 -16.22 -11.51 -16.38
CA VAL A 64 -17.56 -11.43 -16.93
C VAL A 64 -18.50 -10.79 -15.90
N ASP A 65 -19.28 -9.80 -16.31
CA ASP A 65 -20.26 -9.13 -15.46
C ASP A 65 -21.57 -9.95 -15.31
N ASP A 66 -22.52 -9.41 -14.56
CA ASP A 66 -23.81 -10.09 -14.31
C ASP A 66 -24.72 -10.14 -15.53
N LYS A 67 -24.42 -9.37 -16.59
CA LYS A 67 -25.13 -9.42 -17.87
C LYS A 67 -24.55 -10.45 -18.83
N GLY A 68 -23.42 -11.08 -18.47
CA GLY A 68 -22.69 -12.00 -19.33
C GLY A 68 -21.71 -11.30 -20.28
N GLU A 69 -21.48 -10.01 -20.11
CA GLU A 69 -20.56 -9.23 -20.95
C GLU A 69 -19.12 -9.35 -20.44
N VAL A 70 -18.18 -9.45 -21.37
CA VAL A 70 -16.74 -9.50 -21.04
C VAL A 70 -16.24 -8.10 -20.73
N GLN A 71 -15.64 -7.98 -19.56
CA GLN A 71 -15.02 -6.76 -19.07
C GLN A 71 -13.49 -6.92 -18.97
N THR A 72 -12.75 -5.83 -19.12
CA THR A 72 -11.29 -5.81 -18.98
C THR A 72 -10.84 -4.65 -18.11
N ASN A 73 -9.91 -4.94 -17.21
CA ASN A 73 -9.26 -3.96 -16.35
C ASN A 73 -7.73 -4.18 -16.39
N LEU A 74 -6.98 -3.20 -15.94
CA LEU A 74 -5.55 -3.35 -15.71
C LEU A 74 -5.29 -3.63 -14.23
N GLY A 75 -4.47 -4.64 -13.98
CA GLY A 75 -3.96 -4.97 -12.66
C GLY A 75 -2.49 -4.62 -12.54
N TYR A 76 -2.07 -4.27 -11.33
CA TYR A 76 -0.71 -3.86 -11.03
C TYR A 76 -0.22 -4.41 -9.69
N ARG A 77 1.08 -4.71 -9.61
CA ARG A 77 1.81 -4.88 -8.36
C ARG A 77 3.17 -4.22 -8.45
N VAL A 78 3.42 -3.26 -7.59
CA VAL A 78 4.70 -2.60 -7.39
C VAL A 78 5.37 -3.24 -6.18
N GLN A 79 6.40 -4.05 -6.41
CA GLN A 79 7.33 -4.54 -5.41
C GLN A 79 8.41 -3.49 -5.26
N PHE A 80 8.24 -2.61 -4.26
CA PHE A 80 9.04 -1.40 -4.23
C PHE A 80 10.43 -1.65 -3.63
N ASN A 81 10.49 -2.22 -2.43
CA ASN A 81 11.76 -2.47 -1.76
C ASN A 81 11.64 -3.64 -0.79
N SER A 82 12.59 -4.56 -0.80
CA SER A 82 12.65 -5.74 0.08
C SER A 82 13.92 -5.81 0.95
N ALA A 83 14.65 -4.70 1.09
CA ALA A 83 15.93 -4.68 1.80
C ALA A 83 15.85 -5.15 3.27
N ILE A 84 14.72 -4.92 3.94
CA ILE A 84 14.52 -5.26 5.36
C ILE A 84 13.51 -6.39 5.59
N GLY A 85 12.93 -6.96 4.54
CA GLY A 85 11.98 -8.06 4.64
C GLY A 85 11.11 -8.22 3.41
N PRO A 86 10.18 -9.19 3.39
CA PRO A 86 9.26 -9.41 2.27
C PRO A 86 8.52 -8.14 1.88
N TYR A 87 8.22 -7.98 0.59
CA TYR A 87 7.37 -6.90 0.12
C TYR A 87 6.03 -6.94 0.85
N LYS A 88 5.55 -5.80 1.36
CA LYS A 88 4.32 -5.72 2.13
C LYS A 88 3.56 -4.44 1.82
N GLY A 89 2.30 -4.58 1.41
CA GLY A 89 1.43 -3.44 1.16
C GLY A 89 0.09 -3.82 0.56
N GLY A 90 -0.88 -2.90 0.64
CA GLY A 90 -2.27 -3.13 0.24
C GLY A 90 -2.51 -3.24 -1.26
N LEU A 91 -3.68 -3.78 -1.60
CA LEU A 91 -4.28 -3.73 -2.93
C LEU A 91 -5.40 -2.69 -2.92
N ARG A 92 -5.41 -1.78 -3.90
CA ARG A 92 -6.44 -0.75 -4.08
C ARG A 92 -7.28 -1.05 -5.32
N PHE A 93 -8.59 -1.12 -5.16
CA PHE A 93 -9.52 -1.20 -6.29
C PHE A 93 -10.31 0.10 -6.39
N HIS A 94 -9.96 0.90 -7.37
CA HIS A 94 -10.60 2.19 -7.61
C HIS A 94 -10.30 2.69 -9.02
N LYS A 95 -11.28 3.29 -9.68
CA LYS A 95 -11.18 3.79 -11.07
C LYS A 95 -10.01 4.74 -11.36
N ALA A 96 -9.47 5.41 -10.33
CA ALA A 96 -8.32 6.32 -10.47
C ALA A 96 -6.97 5.61 -10.33
N VAL A 97 -6.92 4.30 -10.08
CA VAL A 97 -5.66 3.58 -9.95
C VAL A 97 -4.88 3.60 -11.25
N ASN A 98 -3.63 4.02 -11.15
CA ASN A 98 -2.67 4.09 -12.24
C ASN A 98 -1.25 3.76 -11.72
N PRO A 99 -0.26 3.53 -12.59
CA PRO A 99 1.10 3.20 -12.17
C PRO A 99 1.77 4.25 -11.29
N SER A 100 1.60 5.55 -11.59
CA SER A 100 2.17 6.64 -10.78
C SER A 100 1.66 6.62 -9.35
N MET A 101 0.33 6.47 -9.17
CA MET A 101 -0.30 6.34 -7.86
C MET A 101 0.25 5.14 -7.08
N LEU A 102 0.40 3.99 -7.72
CA LEU A 102 0.88 2.78 -7.05
C LEU A 102 2.39 2.83 -6.74
N LYS A 103 3.17 3.52 -7.56
CA LYS A 103 4.58 3.79 -7.26
C LYS A 103 4.71 4.69 -6.03
N PHE A 104 3.99 5.81 -5.97
CA PHE A 104 4.05 6.68 -4.80
C PHE A 104 3.62 5.95 -3.53
N LEU A 105 2.52 5.23 -3.58
CA LEU A 105 2.03 4.47 -2.43
C LEU A 105 2.99 3.34 -2.01
N GLY A 106 3.67 2.70 -2.95
CA GLY A 106 4.70 1.68 -2.67
C GLY A 106 5.96 2.29 -2.04
N PHE A 107 6.37 3.46 -2.51
CA PHE A 107 7.45 4.25 -1.96
C PHE A 107 7.17 4.65 -0.50
N GLU A 108 6.04 5.29 -0.25
CA GLU A 108 5.62 5.66 1.12
C GLU A 108 5.46 4.43 2.03
N GLN A 109 4.93 3.32 1.49
CA GLN A 109 4.78 2.08 2.25
C GLN A 109 6.13 1.51 2.72
N THR A 110 7.21 1.71 1.95
CA THR A 110 8.56 1.30 2.33
C THR A 110 9.00 2.01 3.62
N PHE A 111 8.86 3.32 3.69
CA PHE A 111 9.19 4.10 4.89
C PHE A 111 8.23 3.82 6.05
N LYS A 112 6.93 3.75 5.77
CA LYS A 112 5.92 3.40 6.77
C LYS A 112 6.23 2.08 7.46
N ASN A 113 6.58 1.04 6.71
CA ASN A 113 6.91 -0.26 7.27
C ASN A 113 8.24 -0.22 8.04
N ALA A 114 9.26 0.46 7.53
CA ALA A 114 10.55 0.62 8.20
C ALA A 114 10.41 1.29 9.58
N LEU A 115 9.56 2.30 9.70
CA LEU A 115 9.29 3.00 10.96
C LEU A 115 8.61 2.12 12.03
N THR A 116 8.06 0.96 11.67
CA THR A 116 7.51 -0.01 12.63
C THR A 116 8.59 -0.82 13.34
N THR A 117 9.85 -0.78 12.86
CA THR A 117 10.97 -1.64 13.26
C THR A 117 10.78 -3.14 12.96
N LEU A 118 9.68 -3.53 12.33
CA LEU A 118 9.43 -4.91 11.91
C LEU A 118 10.11 -5.21 10.55
N PRO A 119 10.51 -6.47 10.32
CA PRO A 119 11.21 -6.86 9.08
C PRO A 119 10.22 -6.98 7.91
N MET A 120 9.73 -5.87 7.42
CA MET A 120 8.79 -5.76 6.30
C MET A 120 9.29 -4.75 5.28
N GLY A 121 9.37 -5.17 4.02
CA GLY A 121 9.61 -4.29 2.88
C GLY A 121 8.36 -3.48 2.49
N GLY A 122 8.43 -2.79 1.35
CA GLY A 122 7.33 -1.98 0.82
C GLY A 122 6.81 -2.49 -0.52
N ALA A 123 5.50 -2.49 -0.67
CA ALA A 123 4.81 -2.79 -1.91
C ALA A 123 3.46 -2.09 -1.99
N LYS A 124 2.92 -1.97 -3.19
CA LYS A 124 1.54 -1.56 -3.44
C LYS A 124 1.03 -2.23 -4.70
N GLY A 125 -0.25 -2.54 -4.72
CA GLY A 125 -0.89 -3.05 -5.92
C GLY A 125 -2.32 -2.57 -6.05
N GLY A 126 -2.99 -3.01 -7.10
CA GLY A 126 -4.39 -2.66 -7.31
C GLY A 126 -4.82 -2.76 -8.75
N SER A 127 -5.97 -2.19 -9.02
CA SER A 127 -6.59 -2.17 -10.35
C SER A 127 -7.47 -0.94 -10.50
N ASP A 128 -7.67 -0.51 -11.73
CA ASP A 128 -8.69 0.48 -12.14
C ASP A 128 -10.13 -0.04 -12.04
N PHE A 129 -10.32 -1.27 -11.58
CA PHE A 129 -11.62 -1.82 -11.24
C PHE A 129 -12.26 -1.04 -10.09
N ASP A 130 -13.51 -0.59 -10.30
CA ASP A 130 -14.30 0.07 -9.26
C ASP A 130 -15.37 -0.89 -8.72
N PRO A 131 -15.24 -1.33 -7.45
CA PRO A 131 -16.22 -2.24 -6.85
C PRO A 131 -17.56 -1.55 -6.50
N THR A 132 -17.64 -0.23 -6.60
CA THR A 132 -18.84 0.54 -6.25
C THR A 132 -20.01 0.14 -7.16
N GLY A 133 -21.13 -0.27 -6.56
CA GLY A 133 -22.33 -0.68 -7.29
C GLY A 133 -22.26 -2.06 -7.95
N LYS A 134 -21.16 -2.79 -7.81
CA LYS A 134 -21.00 -4.15 -8.32
C LYS A 134 -21.62 -5.18 -7.36
N SER A 135 -22.14 -6.25 -7.92
CA SER A 135 -22.64 -7.38 -7.14
C SER A 135 -21.49 -8.15 -6.46
N ASN A 136 -21.80 -8.92 -5.42
CA ASN A 136 -20.82 -9.82 -4.81
C ASN A 136 -20.27 -10.84 -5.81
N ALA A 137 -21.09 -11.29 -6.76
CA ALA A 137 -20.71 -12.25 -7.78
C ALA A 137 -19.72 -11.62 -8.79
N GLU A 138 -19.95 -10.38 -9.22
CA GLU A 138 -19.03 -9.62 -10.07
C GLU A 138 -17.68 -9.41 -9.39
N ILE A 139 -17.71 -8.94 -8.13
CA ILE A 139 -16.49 -8.70 -7.34
C ILE A 139 -15.72 -10.01 -7.14
N MET A 140 -16.40 -11.12 -6.88
CA MET A 140 -15.78 -12.43 -6.75
C MET A 140 -15.08 -12.84 -8.06
N ARG A 141 -15.77 -12.74 -9.20
CA ARG A 141 -15.19 -13.08 -10.51
C ARG A 141 -13.99 -12.21 -10.84
N PHE A 142 -14.10 -10.91 -10.58
CA PHE A 142 -12.96 -10.00 -10.74
C PHE A 142 -11.77 -10.40 -9.84
N CYS A 143 -11.99 -10.60 -8.54
CA CYS A 143 -10.93 -11.00 -7.60
C CYS A 143 -10.26 -12.31 -8.01
N GLN A 144 -11.03 -13.29 -8.50
CA GLN A 144 -10.50 -14.55 -8.99
C GLN A 144 -9.64 -14.36 -10.24
N ALA A 145 -10.10 -13.56 -11.20
CA ALA A 145 -9.34 -13.24 -12.41
C ALA A 145 -8.06 -12.43 -12.08
N PHE A 146 -8.15 -11.47 -11.16
CA PHE A 146 -6.99 -10.69 -10.69
C PHE A 146 -5.96 -11.60 -10.01
N MET A 147 -6.38 -12.50 -9.15
CA MET A 147 -5.47 -13.42 -8.45
C MET A 147 -4.83 -14.44 -9.40
N LEU A 148 -5.52 -14.85 -10.47
CA LEU A 148 -4.97 -15.74 -11.50
C LEU A 148 -3.70 -15.17 -12.14
N GLU A 149 -3.63 -13.85 -12.31
CA GLU A 149 -2.45 -13.17 -12.85
C GLU A 149 -1.39 -12.87 -11.77
N LEU A 150 -1.82 -12.61 -10.53
CA LEU A 150 -0.93 -12.15 -9.47
C LEU A 150 -0.22 -13.28 -8.72
N TRP A 151 -0.83 -14.45 -8.58
CA TRP A 151 -0.44 -15.47 -7.59
C TRP A 151 1.01 -15.95 -7.67
N HIS A 152 1.60 -15.99 -8.86
CA HIS A 152 3.01 -16.38 -9.06
C HIS A 152 4.02 -15.41 -8.45
N ASN A 153 3.60 -14.16 -8.22
CA ASN A 153 4.48 -13.07 -7.79
C ASN A 153 4.36 -12.78 -6.30
N ILE A 154 3.51 -13.50 -5.57
CA ILE A 154 3.27 -13.31 -4.13
C ILE A 154 3.53 -14.59 -3.33
N GLY A 155 3.81 -14.43 -2.05
CA GLY A 155 4.09 -15.56 -1.17
C GLY A 155 4.43 -15.07 0.24
N VAL A 156 4.37 -15.98 1.21
CA VAL A 156 4.56 -15.68 2.65
C VAL A 156 5.91 -15.03 2.95
N ASP A 157 6.95 -15.40 2.22
CA ASP A 157 8.32 -14.92 2.40
C ASP A 157 8.80 -14.03 1.23
N THR A 158 7.91 -13.70 0.30
CA THR A 158 8.25 -12.93 -0.91
C THR A 158 7.52 -11.61 -0.93
N ASP A 159 6.18 -11.67 -1.01
CA ASP A 159 5.32 -10.50 -1.14
C ASP A 159 3.95 -10.80 -0.52
N VAL A 160 3.55 -10.01 0.46
CA VAL A 160 2.33 -10.23 1.24
C VAL A 160 1.37 -9.06 1.04
N PRO A 161 0.39 -9.16 0.13
CA PRO A 161 -0.65 -8.16 -0.06
C PRO A 161 -1.59 -8.04 1.15
N ALA A 162 -2.31 -6.94 1.21
CA ALA A 162 -3.30 -6.60 2.23
C ALA A 162 -4.48 -5.86 1.63
N GLY A 163 -5.49 -5.53 2.44
CA GLY A 163 -6.54 -4.60 2.05
C GLY A 163 -6.09 -3.14 1.98
N ASP A 164 -6.81 -2.36 1.19
CA ASP A 164 -6.71 -0.91 1.04
C ASP A 164 -8.06 -0.38 0.53
N VAL A 165 -8.13 0.82 -0.01
CA VAL A 165 -9.37 1.39 -0.60
C VAL A 165 -9.99 0.41 -1.61
N GLY A 166 -11.27 0.10 -1.44
CA GLY A 166 -12.01 -0.84 -2.29
C GLY A 166 -11.68 -2.32 -2.08
N VAL A 167 -10.79 -2.66 -1.13
CA VAL A 167 -10.41 -4.05 -0.80
C VAL A 167 -10.53 -4.26 0.71
N GLY A 168 -11.67 -4.77 1.12
CA GLY A 168 -11.96 -5.15 2.51
C GLY A 168 -11.88 -6.66 2.74
N GLY A 169 -12.43 -7.12 3.86
CA GLY A 169 -12.44 -8.54 4.23
C GLY A 169 -13.12 -9.45 3.20
N ARG A 170 -14.16 -8.96 2.50
CA ARG A 170 -14.85 -9.68 1.42
C ARG A 170 -13.91 -9.94 0.25
N GLU A 171 -13.26 -8.90 -0.27
CA GLU A 171 -12.32 -9.00 -1.38
C GLU A 171 -11.11 -9.87 -1.01
N ILE A 172 -10.57 -9.68 0.18
CA ILE A 172 -9.48 -10.53 0.72
C ILE A 172 -9.92 -12.00 0.77
N GLY A 173 -11.17 -12.28 1.14
CA GLY A 173 -11.72 -13.64 1.12
C GLY A 173 -11.70 -14.26 -0.28
N PHE A 174 -12.18 -13.53 -1.28
CA PHE A 174 -12.20 -14.00 -2.67
C PHE A 174 -10.79 -14.19 -3.24
N LEU A 175 -9.88 -13.25 -2.97
CA LEU A 175 -8.47 -13.33 -3.38
C LEU A 175 -7.76 -14.51 -2.72
N ASN A 176 -7.91 -14.68 -1.41
CA ASN A 176 -7.28 -15.77 -0.67
C ASN A 176 -7.80 -17.15 -1.09
N GLY A 177 -9.12 -17.27 -1.28
CA GLY A 177 -9.72 -18.51 -1.73
C GLY A 177 -9.18 -18.95 -3.10
N MET A 178 -9.02 -18.01 -4.03
CA MET A 178 -8.43 -18.31 -5.34
C MET A 178 -6.94 -18.63 -5.25
N TYR A 179 -6.16 -17.88 -4.46
CA TYR A 179 -4.75 -18.17 -4.24
C TYR A 179 -4.52 -19.61 -3.74
N GLN A 180 -5.28 -20.04 -2.73
CA GLN A 180 -5.14 -21.40 -2.18
C GLN A 180 -5.46 -22.49 -3.20
N LYS A 181 -6.46 -22.27 -4.06
CA LYS A 181 -6.77 -23.21 -5.17
C LYS A 181 -5.61 -23.33 -6.14
N LEU A 182 -5.00 -22.21 -6.52
CA LEU A 182 -3.87 -22.17 -7.47
C LEU A 182 -2.61 -22.75 -6.85
N ALA A 183 -2.27 -22.33 -5.64
CA ALA A 183 -1.07 -22.79 -4.92
C ALA A 183 -1.19 -24.24 -4.43
N ARG A 184 -2.40 -24.79 -4.32
CA ARG A 184 -2.69 -26.11 -3.73
C ARG A 184 -2.08 -26.31 -2.34
N LYS A 185 -1.96 -25.24 -1.58
CA LYS A 185 -1.39 -25.22 -0.22
C LYS A 185 -2.14 -24.19 0.62
N TYR A 186 -2.29 -24.50 1.91
CA TYR A 186 -2.86 -23.59 2.86
C TYR A 186 -1.77 -22.69 3.45
N HIS A 187 -1.59 -21.51 2.84
CA HIS A 187 -0.62 -20.51 3.28
C HIS A 187 -1.33 -19.41 4.09
N THR A 188 -1.23 -19.46 5.41
CA THR A 188 -1.87 -18.45 6.29
C THR A 188 -1.24 -17.06 6.18
N GLY A 189 0.04 -16.95 5.81
CA GLY A 189 0.79 -15.70 5.76
C GLY A 189 0.72 -14.92 4.45
N VAL A 190 0.11 -15.44 3.39
CA VAL A 190 0.21 -14.85 2.03
C VAL A 190 -0.59 -13.57 1.83
N LEU A 191 -1.67 -13.39 2.57
CA LEU A 191 -2.54 -12.21 2.54
C LEU A 191 -2.90 -11.82 3.97
N THR A 192 -2.86 -10.52 4.29
CA THR A 192 -3.38 -10.03 5.58
C THR A 192 -4.78 -9.43 5.43
N GLY A 193 -5.50 -9.30 6.56
CA GLY A 193 -6.90 -8.86 6.54
C GLY A 193 -7.92 -9.99 6.45
N LYS A 194 -7.49 -11.24 6.65
CA LYS A 194 -8.36 -12.42 6.73
C LYS A 194 -9.15 -12.44 8.05
N GLY A 195 -10.33 -13.07 8.04
CA GLY A 195 -11.05 -13.38 9.26
C GLY A 195 -10.33 -14.44 10.12
N GLU A 196 -10.55 -14.41 11.43
CA GLU A 196 -9.90 -15.31 12.39
C GLU A 196 -10.14 -16.79 12.06
N THR A 197 -11.35 -17.12 11.64
CA THR A 197 -11.76 -18.51 11.36
C THR A 197 -11.10 -19.13 10.13
N TRP A 198 -10.39 -18.33 9.33
CA TRP A 198 -9.71 -18.79 8.11
C TRP A 198 -8.30 -18.22 7.95
N GLY A 199 -7.57 -18.15 9.05
CA GLY A 199 -6.13 -17.88 9.07
C GLY A 199 -5.75 -16.43 9.30
N GLY A 200 -6.69 -15.59 9.74
CA GLY A 200 -6.42 -14.21 10.17
C GLY A 200 -6.10 -14.11 11.66
N SER A 201 -5.71 -12.94 12.07
CA SER A 201 -5.55 -12.54 13.47
C SER A 201 -6.63 -11.52 13.85
N ILE A 202 -6.76 -11.25 15.15
CA ILE A 202 -7.68 -10.22 15.63
C ILE A 202 -7.35 -8.89 14.97
N LEU A 203 -8.29 -8.38 14.18
CA LEU A 203 -8.20 -7.08 13.55
C LEU A 203 -8.99 -6.06 14.38
N ARG A 204 -8.37 -4.94 14.70
CA ARG A 204 -9.07 -3.79 15.29
C ARG A 204 -9.33 -2.75 14.19
N PRO A 205 -10.60 -2.54 13.77
CA PRO A 205 -10.95 -1.56 12.76
C PRO A 205 -10.48 -0.13 13.09
N GLU A 206 -10.48 0.20 14.39
CA GLU A 206 -10.05 1.49 14.93
C GLU A 206 -8.53 1.69 15.02
N ALA A 207 -7.72 0.66 14.83
CA ALA A 207 -6.28 0.70 15.14
C ALA A 207 -5.53 1.83 14.43
N THR A 208 -5.81 2.06 13.15
CA THR A 208 -5.16 3.13 12.36
C THR A 208 -5.53 4.51 12.90
N GLY A 209 -6.81 4.74 13.20
CA GLY A 209 -7.27 6.01 13.78
C GLY A 209 -6.69 6.25 15.17
N PHE A 210 -6.61 5.22 16.00
CA PHE A 210 -5.96 5.29 17.32
C PHE A 210 -4.48 5.65 17.18
N GLY A 211 -3.76 4.99 16.27
CA GLY A 211 -2.35 5.27 16.00
C GLY A 211 -2.12 6.71 15.55
N ALA A 212 -2.99 7.26 14.70
CA ALA A 212 -2.93 8.65 14.31
C ALA A 212 -3.06 9.60 15.50
N LEU A 213 -3.98 9.35 16.43
CA LEU A 213 -4.15 10.17 17.62
C LEU A 213 -2.96 10.04 18.60
N TYR A 214 -2.38 8.85 18.74
CA TYR A 214 -1.14 8.69 19.52
C TYR A 214 0.00 9.50 18.92
N PHE A 215 0.15 9.48 17.59
CA PHE A 215 1.17 10.28 16.92
C PHE A 215 0.95 11.78 17.12
N VAL A 216 -0.29 12.26 16.96
CA VAL A 216 -0.66 13.67 17.23
C VAL A 216 -0.35 14.06 18.67
N GLN A 217 -0.64 13.19 19.64
CA GLN A 217 -0.33 13.44 21.05
C GLN A 217 1.18 13.64 21.27
N HIS A 218 2.02 12.82 20.65
CA HIS A 218 3.47 12.96 20.73
C HIS A 218 3.96 14.24 20.05
N MET A 219 3.43 14.59 18.86
CA MET A 219 3.76 15.85 18.20
C MET A 219 3.40 17.08 19.04
N LEU A 220 2.22 17.09 19.66
CA LEU A 220 1.81 18.17 20.56
C LEU A 220 2.71 18.27 21.78
N HIS A 221 3.09 17.14 22.36
CA HIS A 221 4.02 17.10 23.49
C HIS A 221 5.38 17.74 23.15
N LEU A 222 5.95 17.40 21.99
CA LEU A 222 7.20 18.02 21.51
C LEU A 222 7.06 19.53 21.29
N ALA A 223 5.85 19.98 20.91
CA ALA A 223 5.53 21.41 20.77
C ALA A 223 5.15 22.12 22.10
N GLY A 224 5.27 21.43 23.24
CA GLY A 224 4.88 21.96 24.55
C GLY A 224 3.35 22.11 24.73
N LYS A 225 2.54 21.40 23.94
CA LYS A 225 1.07 21.44 23.94
C LYS A 225 0.48 20.12 24.43
N LYS A 226 -0.79 20.15 24.81
CA LYS A 226 -1.57 18.97 25.21
C LYS A 226 -2.75 18.75 24.25
N LEU A 227 -3.16 17.50 24.12
CA LEU A 227 -4.35 17.12 23.35
C LEU A 227 -5.64 17.40 24.14
N GLU A 228 -5.55 17.32 25.48
CA GLU A 228 -6.67 17.55 26.39
C GLU A 228 -7.29 18.93 26.19
N GLY A 229 -8.61 18.99 25.95
CA GLY A 229 -9.36 20.22 25.68
C GLY A 229 -9.16 20.82 24.28
N ALA A 230 -8.40 20.17 23.40
CA ALA A 230 -8.21 20.62 22.03
C ALA A 230 -9.48 20.41 21.20
N LYS A 231 -9.70 21.33 20.24
CA LYS A 231 -10.72 21.15 19.20
C LYS A 231 -10.10 20.41 18.03
N ILE A 232 -10.70 19.28 17.64
CA ILE A 232 -10.21 18.42 16.58
C ILE A 232 -11.22 18.41 15.44
N ALA A 233 -10.76 18.70 14.21
CA ALA A 233 -11.52 18.51 12.99
C ALA A 233 -11.02 17.28 12.27
N ILE A 234 -11.94 16.37 11.90
CA ILE A 234 -11.64 15.12 11.20
C ILE A 234 -12.41 15.12 9.88
N SER A 235 -11.69 14.92 8.77
CA SER A 235 -12.29 14.76 7.45
C SER A 235 -12.39 13.28 7.09
N GLY A 236 -13.58 12.86 6.61
CA GLY A 236 -13.87 11.48 6.18
C GLY A 236 -14.81 10.72 7.11
N PHE A 237 -15.32 9.57 6.62
CA PHE A 237 -16.29 8.71 7.32
C PHE A 237 -15.88 7.22 7.29
N GLY A 238 -14.67 6.90 6.86
CA GLY A 238 -14.15 5.54 6.85
C GLY A 238 -13.66 5.09 8.24
N ASN A 239 -13.15 3.85 8.31
CA ASN A 239 -12.67 3.24 9.56
C ASN A 239 -11.61 4.06 10.29
N VAL A 240 -10.73 4.75 9.52
CA VAL A 240 -9.68 5.59 10.12
C VAL A 240 -10.27 6.81 10.81
N ALA A 241 -11.18 7.53 10.13
CA ALA A 241 -11.86 8.69 10.71
C ALA A 241 -12.72 8.30 11.92
N TRP A 242 -13.44 7.19 11.83
CA TRP A 242 -14.22 6.64 12.95
C TRP A 242 -13.31 6.28 14.14
N GLY A 243 -12.20 5.57 13.91
CA GLY A 243 -11.23 5.23 14.95
C GLY A 243 -10.61 6.47 15.58
N ALA A 244 -10.21 7.47 14.77
CA ALA A 244 -9.70 8.73 15.25
C ALA A 244 -10.72 9.46 16.14
N SER A 245 -11.98 9.56 15.69
CA SER A 245 -13.07 10.17 16.46
C SER A 245 -13.35 9.46 17.80
N LYS A 246 -13.28 8.12 17.79
CA LYS A 246 -13.47 7.31 19.01
C LYS A 246 -12.34 7.51 20.02
N LYS A 247 -11.13 7.77 19.54
CA LYS A 247 -9.94 7.96 20.39
C LYS A 247 -9.79 9.38 20.89
N ALA A 248 -10.21 10.39 20.11
CA ALA A 248 -10.20 11.82 20.47
C ALA A 248 -11.14 12.14 21.62
#